data_aa503b4ddcb4566d43ab3a49c63d3a56
#
_entry.id   aa503b4ddcb4566d43ab3a49c63d3a56
#
_cell.length_a   1.000
_cell.length_b   1.000
_cell.length_c   1.000
_cell.angle_alpha   90.00
_cell.angle_beta   90.00
_cell.angle_gamma   90.00
#
_symmetry.space_group_name_H-M   'P 1'
#
loop_
_entity.id
_entity.type
_entity.pdbx_description
1 polymer ?
#
loop_
_entity_poly.entity_id
_entity_poly.type
_entity_poly.pdbx_seq_one_letter_code
_entity_poly.pdbx_strand_id
1 'polypeptide(L)'
;MFAKNPLKRFAFVLSALAGLAALSLLAQLAETNRNYERSLSHLRYLEARLEDAHERVLQLNAEKLANQEREENLDLLEFKNATFRKKFPEFSRIVEVAFRKARRYGFHPNLVLSVIQVESAFNPLAVSAAGAYGLMQVRYSVWRDALAIDKARIFDVDYNIDLGLRILRQYCDASGGNVRRALFLYNNGYLYNNTRYLARVSSSIYNQDPRETVAGVGH
;
A
#
# COMPACT_ATOMS: atom_id res chain seq x y z
N MET A 1 37.59 59.31 55.07
CA MET A 1 36.61 60.31 55.54
C MET A 1 35.15 59.83 55.65
N PHE A 2 34.95 58.54 55.68
CA PHE A 2 33.58 57.93 55.72
C PHE A 2 33.16 57.37 57.11
N ALA A 3 34.00 57.56 58.15
CA ALA A 3 33.89 56.80 59.38
C ALA A 3 33.05 57.39 60.52
N LYS A 4 32.43 58.58 60.38
CA LYS A 4 31.82 59.31 61.53
C LYS A 4 30.31 59.56 61.43
N ASN A 5 29.58 59.07 60.40
CA ASN A 5 28.10 59.26 60.35
C ASN A 5 27.36 57.92 60.36
N PRO A 6 26.73 57.56 61.53
CA PRO A 6 26.06 56.27 61.67
C PRO A 6 24.89 56.05 60.70
N LEU A 7 24.21 57.10 60.27
CA LEU A 7 23.13 57.06 59.31
C LEU A 7 23.61 56.67 57.90
N LYS A 8 24.81 57.18 57.49
CA LYS A 8 25.37 56.76 56.19
C LYS A 8 25.85 55.32 56.16
N ARG A 9 26.36 54.79 57.26
CA ARG A 9 26.71 53.37 57.41
C ARG A 9 25.45 52.47 57.33
N PHE A 10 24.39 52.87 58.02
CA PHE A 10 23.15 52.18 58.01
C PHE A 10 22.49 52.12 56.58
N ALA A 11 22.45 53.26 55.91
CA ALA A 11 21.99 53.36 54.54
C ALA A 11 22.83 52.48 53.57
N PHE A 12 24.18 52.45 53.73
CA PHE A 12 25.06 51.62 52.95
C PHE A 12 24.79 50.09 53.17
N VAL A 13 24.65 49.70 54.44
CA VAL A 13 24.34 48.32 54.78
C VAL A 13 22.95 47.89 54.21
N LEU A 14 21.94 48.75 54.31
CA LEU A 14 20.63 48.53 53.74
C LEU A 14 20.64 48.37 52.20
N SER A 15 21.42 49.24 51.52
CA SER A 15 21.55 49.13 50.05
C SER A 15 22.33 47.89 49.65
N ALA A 16 23.34 47.47 50.39
CA ALA A 16 24.05 46.21 50.16
C ALA A 16 23.17 44.99 50.36
N LEU A 17 22.35 44.96 51.41
CA LEU A 17 21.38 43.87 51.66
C LEU A 17 20.31 43.85 50.60
N ALA A 18 19.77 44.97 50.13
CA ALA A 18 18.84 45.06 49.03
C ALA A 18 19.44 44.55 47.72
N GLY A 19 20.71 44.89 47.43
CA GLY A 19 21.44 44.35 46.28
C GLY A 19 21.63 42.85 46.31
N LEU A 20 21.98 42.28 47.48
CA LEU A 20 22.09 40.84 47.66
C LEU A 20 20.73 40.11 47.50
N ALA A 21 19.66 40.70 48.03
CA ALA A 21 18.31 40.15 47.87
C ALA A 21 17.87 40.18 46.38
N ALA A 22 18.15 41.25 45.66
CA ALA A 22 17.87 41.35 44.21
C ALA A 22 18.68 40.35 43.39
N LEU A 23 19.94 40.12 43.69
CA LEU A 23 20.77 39.08 43.06
C LEU A 23 20.25 37.67 43.32
N SER A 24 19.83 37.40 44.57
CA SER A 24 19.21 36.11 44.91
C SER A 24 17.90 35.87 44.13
N LEU A 25 17.06 36.89 44.03
CA LEU A 25 15.81 36.81 43.26
C LEU A 25 16.05 36.56 41.76
N LEU A 26 17.03 37.26 41.19
CA LEU A 26 17.45 37.08 39.78
C LEU A 26 17.98 35.67 39.54
N ALA A 27 18.76 35.12 40.48
CA ALA A 27 19.26 33.74 40.40
C ALA A 27 18.08 32.70 40.42
N GLN A 28 17.11 32.92 41.30
CA GLN A 28 15.91 32.08 41.39
C GLN A 28 15.06 32.16 40.10
N LEU A 29 14.87 33.36 39.58
CA LEU A 29 14.18 33.56 38.31
C LEU A 29 14.89 32.84 37.13
N ALA A 30 16.20 32.96 37.06
CA ALA A 30 17.00 32.29 36.05
C ALA A 30 16.93 30.75 36.14
N GLU A 31 16.90 30.23 37.36
CA GLU A 31 16.72 28.79 37.59
C GLU A 31 15.33 28.32 37.21
N THR A 32 14.30 29.04 37.59
CA THR A 32 12.90 28.75 37.21
C THR A 32 12.74 28.77 35.70
N ASN A 33 13.32 29.77 35.02
CA ASN A 33 13.28 29.84 33.57
C ASN A 33 14.00 28.64 32.91
N ARG A 34 15.17 28.24 33.41
CA ARG A 34 15.86 27.03 32.91
C ARG A 34 15.02 25.77 33.08
N ASN A 35 14.34 25.62 34.21
CA ASN A 35 13.46 24.46 34.45
C ASN A 35 12.23 24.50 33.54
N TYR A 36 11.68 25.66 33.26
CA TYR A 36 10.61 25.85 32.30
C TYR A 36 11.02 25.44 30.88
N GLU A 37 12.17 25.91 30.38
CA GLU A 37 12.71 25.54 29.09
C GLU A 37 12.99 24.04 28.95
N ARG A 38 13.50 23.40 29.99
CA ARG A 38 13.66 21.93 30.03
C ARG A 38 12.32 21.20 29.95
N SER A 39 11.31 21.69 30.65
CA SER A 39 9.96 21.10 30.60
C SER A 39 9.33 21.24 29.20
N LEU A 40 9.50 22.41 28.56
CA LEU A 40 9.04 22.63 27.18
C LEU A 40 9.75 21.72 26.18
N SER A 41 11.05 21.55 26.31
CA SER A 41 11.81 20.65 25.41
C SER A 41 11.37 19.19 25.59
N HIS A 42 11.09 18.79 26.81
CA HIS A 42 10.56 17.46 27.09
C HIS A 42 9.15 17.24 26.52
N LEU A 43 8.27 18.22 26.66
CA LEU A 43 6.92 18.16 26.05
C LEU A 43 7.00 18.03 24.53
N ARG A 44 7.83 18.83 23.85
CA ARG A 44 8.04 18.72 22.39
C ARG A 44 8.57 17.34 21.98
N TYR A 45 9.47 16.78 22.77
CA TYR A 45 9.95 15.41 22.55
C TYR A 45 8.83 14.37 22.67
N LEU A 46 7.97 14.49 23.69
CA LEU A 46 6.84 13.57 23.89
C LEU A 46 5.79 13.72 22.79
N GLU A 47 5.50 14.94 22.34
CA GLU A 47 4.62 15.20 21.20
C GLU A 47 5.11 14.52 19.93
N ALA A 48 6.39 14.68 19.59
CA ALA A 48 7.00 14.02 18.43
C ALA A 48 6.95 12.48 18.52
N ARG A 49 7.17 11.94 19.73
CA ARG A 49 7.05 10.50 19.98
C ARG A 49 5.61 9.98 19.86
N LEU A 50 4.64 10.79 20.27
CA LEU A 50 3.23 10.47 20.14
C LEU A 50 2.81 10.44 18.67
N GLU A 51 3.27 11.39 17.88
CA GLU A 51 2.99 11.48 16.43
C GLU A 51 3.59 10.27 15.68
N ASP A 52 4.85 9.92 15.93
CA ASP A 52 5.49 8.71 15.36
C ASP A 52 4.74 7.43 15.76
N ALA A 53 4.32 7.32 17.02
CA ALA A 53 3.54 6.17 17.47
C ALA A 53 2.15 6.12 16.80
N HIS A 54 1.51 7.27 16.60
CA HIS A 54 0.22 7.36 15.91
C HIS A 54 0.33 6.90 14.45
N GLU A 55 1.33 7.37 13.73
CA GLU A 55 1.59 6.94 12.35
C GLU A 55 1.82 5.43 12.24
N ARG A 56 2.60 4.86 13.17
CA ARG A 56 2.83 3.41 13.21
C ARG A 56 1.55 2.62 13.46
N VAL A 57 0.69 3.10 14.35
CA VAL A 57 -0.63 2.47 14.60
C VAL A 57 -1.49 2.50 13.34
N LEU A 58 -1.52 3.61 12.62
CA LEU A 58 -2.25 3.72 11.35
C LEU A 58 -1.72 2.74 10.30
N GLN A 59 -0.41 2.63 10.15
CA GLN A 59 0.23 1.67 9.24
C GLN A 59 -0.12 0.22 9.59
N LEU A 60 0.02 -0.15 10.86
CA LEU A 60 -0.31 -1.51 11.33
C LEU A 60 -1.79 -1.85 11.14
N ASN A 61 -2.69 -0.89 11.37
CA ASN A 61 -4.12 -1.10 11.15
C ASN A 61 -4.43 -1.29 9.64
N ALA A 62 -3.79 -0.53 8.77
CA ALA A 62 -3.94 -0.68 7.33
C ALA A 62 -3.42 -2.05 6.85
N GLU A 63 -2.27 -2.50 7.34
CA GLU A 63 -1.73 -3.83 7.04
C GLU A 63 -2.65 -4.95 7.57
N LYS A 64 -3.17 -4.80 8.79
CA LYS A 64 -4.10 -5.77 9.39
C LYS A 64 -5.37 -5.90 8.56
N LEU A 65 -5.96 -4.77 8.17
CA LEU A 65 -7.16 -4.76 7.31
C LEU A 65 -6.88 -5.43 5.96
N ALA A 66 -5.76 -5.10 5.32
CA ALA A 66 -5.37 -5.71 4.06
C ALA A 66 -5.13 -7.23 4.17
N ASN A 67 -4.60 -7.70 5.29
CA ASN A 67 -4.41 -9.13 5.54
C ASN A 67 -5.75 -9.83 5.82
N GLN A 68 -6.65 -9.21 6.58
CA GLN A 68 -7.98 -9.74 6.85
C GLN A 68 -8.80 -9.88 5.56
N GLU A 69 -8.82 -8.86 4.70
CA GLU A 69 -9.45 -8.95 3.37
C GLU A 69 -8.85 -10.08 2.52
N ARG A 70 -7.54 -10.30 2.63
CA ARG A 70 -6.87 -11.40 1.92
C ARG A 70 -7.31 -12.76 2.44
N GLU A 71 -7.40 -12.94 3.76
CA GLU A 71 -7.84 -14.19 4.39
C GLU A 71 -9.30 -14.49 4.06
N GLU A 72 -10.21 -13.51 4.18
CA GLU A 72 -11.62 -13.66 3.82
C GLU A 72 -11.81 -14.03 2.35
N ASN A 73 -11.03 -13.41 1.45
CA ASN A 73 -11.06 -13.78 0.03
C ASN A 73 -10.48 -15.17 -0.23
N LEU A 74 -9.43 -15.59 0.50
CA LEU A 74 -8.89 -16.95 0.42
C LEU A 74 -9.91 -17.99 0.89
N ASP A 75 -10.54 -17.77 2.04
CA ASP A 75 -11.56 -18.66 2.58
C ASP A 75 -12.75 -18.79 1.64
N LEU A 76 -13.21 -17.68 1.06
CA LEU A 76 -14.27 -17.68 0.06
C LEU A 76 -13.88 -18.47 -1.20
N LEU A 77 -12.62 -18.29 -1.65
CA LEU A 77 -12.06 -19.02 -2.78
C LEU A 77 -11.91 -20.50 -2.49
N GLU A 78 -11.42 -20.87 -1.31
CA GLU A 78 -11.28 -22.24 -0.87
C GLU A 78 -12.63 -22.94 -0.77
N PHE A 79 -13.64 -22.28 -0.19
CA PHE A 79 -14.98 -22.81 -0.07
C PHE A 79 -15.64 -23.02 -1.44
N LYS A 80 -15.55 -22.05 -2.35
CA LYS A 80 -16.17 -22.10 -3.67
C LYS A 80 -15.41 -22.97 -4.67
N ASN A 81 -14.11 -23.19 -4.49
CA ASN A 81 -13.24 -23.84 -5.46
C ASN A 81 -12.38 -24.96 -4.88
N ALA A 82 -12.88 -25.73 -3.93
CA ALA A 82 -12.21 -26.93 -3.40
C ALA A 82 -11.71 -27.88 -4.51
N THR A 83 -12.38 -27.88 -5.67
CA THR A 83 -11.98 -28.62 -6.87
C THR A 83 -10.68 -28.11 -7.50
N PHE A 84 -10.46 -26.79 -7.52
CA PHE A 84 -9.23 -26.20 -8.04
C PHE A 84 -8.04 -26.50 -7.15
N ARG A 85 -8.23 -26.45 -5.83
CA ARG A 85 -7.20 -26.76 -4.83
C ARG A 85 -6.68 -28.19 -4.95
N LYS A 86 -7.57 -29.16 -5.19
CA LYS A 86 -7.17 -30.55 -5.46
C LYS A 86 -6.42 -30.71 -6.77
N LYS A 87 -6.75 -29.90 -7.78
CA LYS A 87 -6.16 -29.98 -9.11
C LYS A 87 -4.82 -29.24 -9.20
N PHE A 88 -4.67 -28.15 -8.47
CA PHE A 88 -3.49 -27.28 -8.51
C PHE A 88 -2.95 -27.02 -7.10
N PRO A 89 -1.90 -27.74 -6.64
CA PRO A 89 -1.31 -27.56 -5.32
C PRO A 89 -0.81 -26.12 -5.06
N GLU A 90 -0.49 -25.38 -6.12
CA GLU A 90 0.00 -24.00 -6.03
C GLU A 90 -1.11 -22.94 -5.95
N PHE A 91 -2.37 -23.34 -5.79
CA PHE A 91 -3.51 -22.41 -5.83
C PHE A 91 -3.36 -21.25 -4.82
N SER A 92 -3.01 -21.54 -3.56
CA SER A 92 -2.81 -20.50 -2.55
C SER A 92 -1.69 -19.52 -2.93
N ARG A 93 -0.60 -20.01 -3.52
CA ARG A 93 0.49 -19.18 -4.04
C ARG A 93 0.03 -18.30 -5.20
N ILE A 94 -0.80 -18.83 -6.10
CA ILE A 94 -1.35 -18.06 -7.22
C ILE A 94 -2.16 -16.88 -6.70
N VAL A 95 -3.03 -17.10 -5.70
CA VAL A 95 -3.84 -16.05 -5.09
C VAL A 95 -2.96 -14.99 -4.43
N GLU A 96 -1.99 -15.41 -3.63
CA GLU A 96 -1.07 -14.49 -2.95
C GLU A 96 -0.29 -13.60 -3.95
N VAL A 97 0.25 -14.21 -5.00
CA VAL A 97 0.97 -13.48 -6.06
C VAL A 97 0.05 -12.53 -6.79
N ALA A 98 -1.19 -12.97 -7.12
CA ALA A 98 -2.18 -12.13 -7.79
C ALA A 98 -2.52 -10.89 -6.95
N PHE A 99 -2.78 -11.05 -5.65
CA PHE A 99 -3.05 -9.93 -4.73
C PHE A 99 -1.90 -8.93 -4.67
N ARG A 100 -0.67 -9.43 -4.45
CA ARG A 100 0.52 -8.58 -4.35
C ARG A 100 0.77 -7.78 -5.63
N LYS A 101 0.69 -8.44 -6.79
CA LYS A 101 0.96 -7.82 -8.09
C LYS A 101 -0.18 -6.93 -8.57
N ALA A 102 -1.43 -7.28 -8.33
CA ALA A 102 -2.58 -6.44 -8.67
C ALA A 102 -2.42 -5.04 -8.10
N ARG A 103 -2.11 -4.93 -6.81
CA ARG A 103 -1.87 -3.63 -6.14
C ARG A 103 -0.73 -2.85 -6.78
N ARG A 104 0.37 -3.53 -7.12
CA ARG A 104 1.53 -2.88 -7.77
C ARG A 104 1.18 -2.27 -9.13
N TYR A 105 0.27 -2.90 -9.87
CA TYR A 105 -0.17 -2.43 -11.19
C TYR A 105 -1.44 -1.57 -11.15
N GLY A 106 -1.96 -1.27 -9.94
CA GLY A 106 -3.16 -0.44 -9.76
C GLY A 106 -4.46 -1.12 -10.19
N PHE A 107 -4.52 -2.46 -10.07
CA PHE A 107 -5.73 -3.23 -10.32
C PHE A 107 -6.31 -3.81 -9.03
N HIS A 108 -7.63 -3.97 -8.99
CA HIS A 108 -8.27 -4.68 -7.90
C HIS A 108 -7.89 -6.18 -7.94
N PRO A 109 -7.51 -6.82 -6.82
CA PRO A 109 -7.10 -8.23 -6.81
C PRO A 109 -8.16 -9.18 -7.40
N ASN A 110 -9.44 -8.97 -7.09
CA ASN A 110 -10.53 -9.79 -7.61
C ASN A 110 -10.64 -9.73 -9.14
N LEU A 111 -10.33 -8.59 -9.76
CA LEU A 111 -10.26 -8.47 -11.21
C LEU A 111 -9.18 -9.39 -11.78
N VAL A 112 -7.99 -9.40 -11.17
CA VAL A 112 -6.87 -10.23 -11.62
C VAL A 112 -7.19 -11.71 -11.47
N LEU A 113 -7.79 -12.10 -10.34
CA LEU A 113 -8.25 -13.48 -10.13
C LEU A 113 -9.34 -13.89 -11.14
N SER A 114 -10.26 -12.98 -11.47
CA SER A 114 -11.28 -13.21 -12.48
C SER A 114 -10.68 -13.42 -13.86
N VAL A 115 -9.66 -12.67 -14.23
CA VAL A 115 -8.91 -12.87 -15.47
C VAL A 115 -8.23 -14.24 -15.46
N ILE A 116 -7.49 -14.60 -14.41
CA ILE A 116 -6.83 -15.91 -14.28
C ILE A 116 -7.85 -17.06 -14.38
N GLN A 117 -9.00 -16.92 -13.72
CA GLN A 117 -10.09 -17.90 -13.80
C GLN A 117 -10.56 -18.11 -15.24
N VAL A 118 -10.76 -17.02 -15.97
CA VAL A 118 -11.30 -17.06 -17.33
C VAL A 118 -10.26 -17.57 -18.33
N GLU A 119 -9.00 -17.18 -18.17
CA GLU A 119 -7.90 -17.52 -19.08
C GLU A 119 -7.41 -18.96 -18.93
N SER A 120 -7.24 -19.43 -17.71
CA SER A 120 -6.58 -20.72 -17.44
C SER A 120 -7.34 -21.64 -16.49
N ALA A 121 -8.44 -21.19 -15.88
CA ALA A 121 -9.05 -21.85 -14.74
C ALA A 121 -8.04 -22.20 -13.64
N PHE A 122 -7.11 -21.27 -13.33
CA PHE A 122 -6.00 -21.43 -12.39
C PHE A 122 -4.96 -22.50 -12.74
N ASN A 123 -4.93 -22.98 -13.97
CA ASN A 123 -3.90 -23.93 -14.42
C ASN A 123 -2.61 -23.18 -14.80
N PRO A 124 -1.51 -23.29 -14.01
CA PRO A 124 -0.27 -22.60 -14.33
C PRO A 124 0.42 -23.12 -15.59
N LEU A 125 0.10 -24.36 -16.01
CA LEU A 125 0.66 -25.00 -17.19
C LEU A 125 -0.25 -24.94 -18.41
N ALA A 126 -1.28 -24.10 -18.40
CA ALA A 126 -2.22 -23.97 -19.50
C ALA A 126 -1.53 -23.50 -20.78
N VAL A 127 -1.83 -24.16 -21.90
CA VAL A 127 -1.38 -23.79 -23.23
C VAL A 127 -2.59 -23.82 -24.17
N SER A 128 -2.85 -22.70 -24.86
CA SER A 128 -3.93 -22.66 -25.85
C SER A 128 -3.42 -23.04 -27.25
N ALA A 129 -4.35 -23.45 -28.13
CA ALA A 129 -4.06 -23.70 -29.53
C ALA A 129 -3.49 -22.46 -30.26
N ALA A 130 -3.78 -21.26 -29.77
CA ALA A 130 -3.28 -19.99 -30.31
C ALA A 130 -1.89 -19.60 -29.77
N GLY A 131 -1.21 -20.47 -29.00
CA GLY A 131 0.11 -20.20 -28.43
C GLY A 131 0.11 -19.18 -27.31
N ALA A 132 -0.93 -19.19 -26.47
CA ALA A 132 -0.99 -18.47 -25.20
C ALA A 132 -0.59 -19.41 -24.04
N TYR A 133 0.13 -18.90 -23.04
CA TYR A 133 0.82 -19.67 -22.02
C TYR A 133 0.49 -19.19 -20.59
N GLY A 134 0.28 -20.17 -19.70
CA GLY A 134 0.23 -19.98 -18.26
C GLY A 134 -1.05 -19.36 -17.73
N LEU A 135 -1.01 -18.87 -16.50
CA LEU A 135 -2.15 -18.39 -15.74
C LEU A 135 -2.94 -17.28 -16.43
N MET A 136 -2.23 -16.30 -16.99
CA MET A 136 -2.84 -15.16 -17.67
C MET A 136 -2.81 -15.28 -19.20
N GLN A 137 -2.55 -16.48 -19.73
CA GLN A 137 -2.57 -16.79 -21.17
C GLN A 137 -1.79 -15.76 -22.03
N VAL A 138 -0.52 -15.57 -21.69
CA VAL A 138 0.36 -14.64 -22.40
C VAL A 138 0.69 -15.17 -23.77
N ARG A 139 0.34 -14.46 -24.84
CA ARG A 139 0.66 -14.82 -26.23
C ARG A 139 2.11 -14.52 -26.54
N TYR A 140 2.98 -15.53 -26.40
CA TYR A 140 4.42 -15.40 -26.56
C TYR A 140 4.82 -14.77 -27.91
N SER A 141 4.24 -15.22 -29.02
CA SER A 141 4.56 -14.72 -30.35
C SER A 141 4.27 -13.23 -30.55
N VAL A 142 3.34 -12.66 -29.77
CA VAL A 142 2.97 -11.25 -29.86
C VAL A 142 3.84 -10.37 -28.97
N TRP A 143 4.18 -10.86 -27.78
CA TRP A 143 4.75 -10.03 -26.72
C TRP A 143 6.23 -10.27 -26.44
N ARG A 144 6.84 -11.34 -27.02
CA ARG A 144 8.23 -11.74 -26.72
C ARG A 144 9.24 -10.61 -26.88
N ASP A 145 9.13 -9.85 -27.95
CA ASP A 145 10.11 -8.80 -28.27
C ASP A 145 9.83 -7.53 -27.47
N ALA A 146 8.56 -7.11 -27.37
CA ALA A 146 8.14 -5.92 -26.64
C ALA A 146 8.39 -6.00 -25.13
N LEU A 147 8.29 -7.19 -24.54
CA LEU A 147 8.47 -7.42 -23.11
C LEU A 147 9.75 -8.19 -22.76
N ALA A 148 10.57 -8.52 -23.75
CA ALA A 148 11.78 -9.36 -23.60
C ALA A 148 11.49 -10.64 -22.82
N ILE A 149 10.48 -11.42 -23.26
CA ILE A 149 9.97 -12.56 -22.50
C ILE A 149 11.00 -13.72 -22.50
N ASP A 150 11.42 -14.11 -21.31
CA ASP A 150 12.13 -15.37 -21.09
C ASP A 150 11.14 -16.55 -21.18
N LYS A 151 11.21 -17.29 -22.29
CA LYS A 151 10.33 -18.43 -22.54
C LYS A 151 10.49 -19.56 -21.51
N ALA A 152 11.69 -19.74 -20.94
CA ALA A 152 11.92 -20.78 -19.95
C ALA A 152 11.12 -20.54 -18.65
N ARG A 153 10.78 -19.30 -18.36
CA ARG A 153 10.05 -18.89 -17.17
C ARG A 153 8.54 -18.65 -17.39
N ILE A 154 8.03 -18.87 -18.60
CA ILE A 154 6.67 -18.46 -18.95
C ILE A 154 5.58 -19.16 -18.11
N PHE A 155 5.88 -20.29 -17.51
CA PHE A 155 5.01 -21.04 -16.62
C PHE A 155 5.25 -20.76 -15.12
N ASP A 156 6.26 -19.95 -14.78
CA ASP A 156 6.47 -19.52 -13.39
C ASP A 156 5.30 -18.62 -12.97
N VAL A 157 4.70 -18.92 -11.82
CA VAL A 157 3.50 -18.24 -11.32
C VAL A 157 3.71 -16.74 -11.20
N ASP A 158 4.82 -16.34 -10.57
CA ASP A 158 5.12 -14.92 -10.34
C ASP A 158 5.41 -14.19 -11.65
N TYR A 159 6.20 -14.82 -12.51
CA TYR A 159 6.58 -14.26 -13.80
C TYR A 159 5.40 -14.13 -14.77
N ASN A 160 4.57 -15.17 -14.88
CA ASN A 160 3.43 -15.16 -15.79
C ASN A 160 2.36 -14.12 -15.39
N ILE A 161 2.05 -14.03 -14.10
CA ILE A 161 1.13 -13.00 -13.60
C ILE A 161 1.71 -11.60 -13.82
N ASP A 162 3.01 -11.41 -13.62
CA ASP A 162 3.68 -10.13 -13.91
C ASP A 162 3.55 -9.73 -15.38
N LEU A 163 3.86 -10.64 -16.29
CA LEU A 163 3.73 -10.41 -17.73
C LEU A 163 2.30 -10.04 -18.13
N GLY A 164 1.32 -10.83 -17.66
CA GLY A 164 -0.09 -10.57 -17.96
C GLY A 164 -0.56 -9.20 -17.46
N LEU A 165 -0.16 -8.81 -16.26
CA LEU A 165 -0.49 -7.50 -15.69
C LEU A 165 0.22 -6.34 -16.40
N ARG A 166 1.46 -6.51 -16.83
CA ARG A 166 2.14 -5.52 -17.69
C ARG A 166 1.37 -5.30 -18.99
N ILE A 167 0.91 -6.39 -19.62
CA ILE A 167 0.12 -6.31 -20.86
C ILE A 167 -1.22 -5.61 -20.59
N LEU A 168 -1.93 -6.01 -19.52
CA LEU A 168 -3.21 -5.41 -19.16
C LEU A 168 -3.05 -3.92 -18.84
N ARG A 169 -1.95 -3.52 -18.16
CA ARG A 169 -1.65 -2.12 -17.86
C ARG A 169 -1.41 -1.32 -19.13
N GLN A 170 -0.63 -1.83 -20.09
CA GLN A 170 -0.43 -1.17 -21.37
C GLN A 170 -1.74 -0.94 -22.12
N TYR A 171 -2.64 -1.93 -22.13
CA TYR A 171 -3.96 -1.75 -22.73
C TYR A 171 -4.83 -0.74 -21.95
N CYS A 172 -4.71 -0.71 -20.64
CA CYS A 172 -5.43 0.25 -19.80
C CYS A 172 -4.94 1.68 -20.08
N ASP A 173 -3.65 1.89 -20.17
CA ASP A 173 -3.04 3.20 -20.50
C ASP A 173 -3.43 3.65 -21.90
N ALA A 174 -3.35 2.76 -22.88
CA ALA A 174 -3.80 3.03 -24.27
C ALA A 174 -5.30 3.29 -24.38
N SER A 175 -6.08 2.91 -23.38
CA SER A 175 -7.54 3.10 -23.29
C SER A 175 -7.94 4.29 -22.41
N GLY A 176 -6.99 5.16 -22.01
CA GLY A 176 -7.26 6.29 -21.15
C GLY A 176 -7.75 5.90 -19.75
N GLY A 177 -7.26 4.77 -19.21
CA GLY A 177 -7.66 4.23 -17.90
C GLY A 177 -8.93 3.36 -17.93
N ASN A 178 -9.56 3.19 -19.09
CA ASN A 178 -10.79 2.39 -19.19
C ASN A 178 -10.48 0.88 -19.11
N VAL A 179 -10.64 0.30 -17.93
CA VAL A 179 -10.37 -1.10 -17.62
C VAL A 179 -11.24 -2.04 -18.48
N ARG A 180 -12.50 -1.71 -18.72
CA ARG A 180 -13.40 -2.52 -19.55
C ARG A 180 -12.87 -2.64 -20.97
N ARG A 181 -12.41 -1.54 -21.56
CA ARG A 181 -11.79 -1.52 -22.87
C ARG A 181 -10.44 -2.25 -22.88
N ALA A 182 -9.64 -2.11 -21.82
CA ALA A 182 -8.39 -2.84 -21.65
C ALA A 182 -8.59 -4.36 -21.63
N LEU A 183 -9.57 -4.86 -20.89
CA LEU A 183 -9.94 -6.27 -20.87
C LEU A 183 -10.41 -6.78 -22.24
N PHE A 184 -11.17 -5.96 -22.95
CA PHE A 184 -11.58 -6.28 -24.32
C PHE A 184 -10.36 -6.45 -25.23
N LEU A 185 -9.40 -5.52 -25.18
CA LEU A 185 -8.15 -5.59 -25.94
C LEU A 185 -7.26 -6.75 -25.52
N TYR A 186 -7.23 -7.04 -24.22
CA TYR A 186 -6.45 -8.16 -23.67
C TYR A 186 -6.84 -9.49 -24.30
N ASN A 187 -8.13 -9.77 -24.39
CA ASN A 187 -8.64 -11.01 -24.97
C ASN A 187 -8.57 -11.04 -26.51
N ASN A 188 -8.86 -9.91 -27.16
CA ASN A 188 -9.09 -9.91 -28.60
C ASN A 188 -7.93 -9.31 -29.41
N GLY A 189 -6.99 -8.58 -28.74
CA GLY A 189 -6.10 -7.69 -29.46
C GLY A 189 -6.88 -6.53 -30.12
N TYR A 190 -6.23 -5.82 -31.02
CA TYR A 190 -6.86 -4.69 -31.73
C TYR A 190 -7.83 -5.09 -32.86
N LEU A 191 -7.94 -6.38 -33.16
CA LEU A 191 -8.55 -6.83 -34.43
C LEU A 191 -9.91 -7.55 -34.31
N TYR A 192 -10.43 -7.84 -33.10
CA TYR A 192 -11.65 -8.64 -32.95
C TYR A 192 -12.69 -8.06 -31.98
N ASN A 193 -13.98 -8.22 -32.31
CA ASN A 193 -15.12 -7.71 -31.53
C ASN A 193 -15.82 -8.85 -30.77
N ASN A 194 -15.24 -9.35 -29.67
CA ASN A 194 -15.85 -10.38 -28.84
C ASN A 194 -16.20 -9.85 -27.43
N THR A 195 -17.46 -9.51 -27.22
CA THR A 195 -17.99 -9.00 -25.93
C THR A 195 -18.22 -10.09 -24.87
N ARG A 196 -18.21 -11.38 -25.25
CA ARG A 196 -18.44 -12.52 -24.31
C ARG A 196 -17.36 -12.61 -23.24
N TYR A 197 -16.13 -12.22 -23.55
CA TYR A 197 -15.04 -12.20 -22.58
C TYR A 197 -15.33 -11.29 -21.39
N LEU A 198 -15.79 -10.08 -21.66
CA LEU A 198 -16.15 -9.11 -20.62
C LEU A 198 -17.24 -9.65 -19.69
N ALA A 199 -18.27 -10.30 -20.28
CA ALA A 199 -19.34 -10.93 -19.49
C ALA A 199 -18.78 -12.06 -18.61
N ARG A 200 -17.85 -12.88 -19.11
CA ARG A 200 -17.21 -13.95 -18.32
C ARG A 200 -16.37 -13.42 -17.16
N VAL A 201 -15.57 -12.36 -17.36
CA VAL A 201 -14.80 -11.75 -16.30
C VAL A 201 -15.73 -11.11 -15.27
N SER A 202 -16.76 -10.39 -15.69
CA SER A 202 -17.70 -9.74 -14.77
C SER A 202 -18.60 -10.73 -14.00
N SER A 203 -18.88 -11.89 -14.56
CA SER A 203 -19.67 -12.94 -13.90
C SER A 203 -18.82 -13.98 -13.15
N SER A 204 -17.52 -13.81 -13.10
CA SER A 204 -16.65 -14.73 -12.37
C SER A 204 -16.92 -14.64 -10.87
N ILE A 205 -16.59 -15.72 -10.16
CA ILE A 205 -16.86 -15.90 -8.73
C ILE A 205 -16.25 -14.80 -7.82
N TYR A 206 -15.30 -14.04 -8.33
CA TYR A 206 -14.59 -13.01 -7.57
C TYR A 206 -15.20 -11.62 -7.74
N ASN A 207 -16.18 -11.48 -8.61
CA ASN A 207 -16.78 -10.20 -8.96
C ASN A 207 -18.24 -10.16 -8.49
N GLN A 208 -18.50 -10.35 -7.19
CA GLN A 208 -19.85 -10.48 -6.63
C GLN A 208 -20.48 -9.17 -6.15
N ASP A 209 -19.73 -8.05 -6.05
CA ASP A 209 -20.34 -6.75 -5.74
C ASP A 209 -20.35 -5.85 -6.99
N PRO A 210 -21.55 -5.63 -7.59
CA PRO A 210 -21.70 -4.72 -8.74
C PRO A 210 -21.31 -3.26 -8.42
N ARG A 211 -21.24 -2.88 -7.13
CA ARG A 211 -20.94 -1.52 -6.69
C ARG A 211 -19.44 -1.23 -6.65
N GLU A 212 -18.59 -2.23 -6.41
CA GLU A 212 -17.14 -2.05 -6.38
C GLU A 212 -16.51 -1.98 -7.77
N THR A 213 -17.13 -2.58 -8.79
CA THR A 213 -16.63 -2.59 -10.17
C THR A 213 -16.75 -1.24 -10.87
N VAL A 214 -17.64 -0.37 -10.40
CA VAL A 214 -17.91 0.95 -11.01
C VAL A 214 -17.21 2.10 -10.27
N ALA A 215 -16.91 1.94 -8.99
CA ALA A 215 -16.31 2.99 -8.16
C ALA A 215 -14.80 3.22 -8.43
N GLY A 216 -14.12 2.27 -9.07
CA GLY A 216 -12.69 2.40 -9.42
C GLY A 216 -12.39 3.02 -10.79
N VAL A 217 -13.40 3.52 -11.51
CA VAL A 217 -13.28 4.02 -12.90
C VAL A 217 -13.78 5.46 -13.05
N GLY A 218 -13.90 6.18 -11.95
CA GLY A 218 -14.30 7.58 -11.98
C GLY A 218 -13.19 8.48 -11.43
N HIS A 219 -12.43 9.03 -12.27
CA HIS A 219 -11.64 10.27 -12.36
C HIS A 219 -10.25 10.00 -12.88
#